data_30c821a5d759cd1d933dcf4e26713da8
#
_entry.id   30c821a5d759cd1d933dcf4e26713da8
#
_cell.length_a   1.000
_cell.length_b   1.000
_cell.length_c   1.000
_cell.angle_alpha   90.00
_cell.angle_beta   90.00
_cell.angle_gamma   90.00
#
_symmetry.space_group_name_H-M   'P 1'
#
loop_
_entity.id
_entity.type
_entity.pdbx_description
1 polymer ?
#
loop_
_entity_poly.entity_id
_entity_poly.type
_entity_poly.pdbx_seq_one_letter_code
_entity_poly.pdbx_strand_id
1 'polypeptide(L)'
;SQGLEVTVSGRQIVVGLPVDAAPTNVACAVAVAVTLEIPDEIIARRLADLPSAEHRRQVLVSESGVTVIDDTYNSNPAGAAAALKTLAELDAHRKAVVTPGMVELGHRQSAENRRFGVDASLIADDLIIVGRTNKSALVDGSRDGNARVHVVKSREAAVQWVREHLDPGDAVLYENDLPDHYA
;
A
#
# COMPACT_ATOMS: atom_id res chain seq x y z
N SER A 1 -16.39 13.46 5.55
CA SER A 1 -14.98 13.70 5.90
C SER A 1 -14.79 13.47 7.38
N GLN A 2 -13.85 12.62 7.75
CA GLN A 2 -13.43 12.47 9.15
C GLN A 2 -12.61 13.70 9.53
N GLY A 3 -12.94 14.32 10.68
CA GLY A 3 -12.13 15.39 11.24
C GLY A 3 -10.98 14.81 12.07
N LEU A 4 -9.79 15.38 11.94
CA LEU A 4 -8.64 15.11 12.80
C LEU A 4 -8.49 16.28 13.77
N GLU A 5 -8.51 15.97 15.05
CA GLU A 5 -8.20 16.93 16.11
C GLU A 5 -6.72 16.80 16.49
N VAL A 6 -6.00 17.91 16.41
CA VAL A 6 -4.58 18.00 16.73
C VAL A 6 -4.40 19.04 17.85
N THR A 7 -3.77 18.62 18.97
CA THR A 7 -3.43 19.52 20.06
C THR A 7 -1.93 19.76 20.10
N VAL A 8 -1.49 21.02 19.98
CA VAL A 8 -0.09 21.42 20.03
C VAL A 8 0.04 22.56 21.03
N SER A 9 0.87 22.37 22.05
CA SER A 9 1.13 23.39 23.09
C SER A 9 -0.15 23.97 23.72
N GLY A 10 -1.18 23.14 23.91
CA GLY A 10 -2.49 23.55 24.47
C GLY A 10 -3.44 24.22 23.45
N ARG A 11 -3.02 24.42 22.21
CA ARG A 11 -3.85 24.90 21.10
C ARG A 11 -4.46 23.72 20.37
N GLN A 12 -5.77 23.72 20.24
CA GLN A 12 -6.56 22.69 19.58
C GLN A 12 -6.96 23.15 18.18
N ILE A 13 -6.64 22.33 17.18
CA ILE A 13 -6.98 22.59 15.78
C ILE A 13 -7.74 21.38 15.24
N VAL A 14 -8.91 21.61 14.66
CA VAL A 14 -9.68 20.59 13.96
C VAL A 14 -9.50 20.79 12.47
N VAL A 15 -8.99 19.77 11.78
CA VAL A 15 -8.75 19.80 10.34
C VAL A 15 -9.47 18.64 9.65
N GLY A 16 -9.91 18.85 8.41
CA GLY A 16 -10.39 17.76 7.56
C GLY A 16 -9.23 16.84 7.17
N LEU A 17 -9.43 15.53 7.28
CA LEU A 17 -8.47 14.54 6.81
C LEU A 17 -8.71 14.30 5.31
N PRO A 18 -7.70 14.49 4.47
CA PRO A 18 -7.74 13.97 3.09
C PRO A 18 -7.92 12.45 3.12
N VAL A 19 -8.65 11.92 2.13
CA VAL A 19 -9.08 10.50 2.11
C VAL A 19 -7.92 9.52 2.26
N ASP A 20 -6.74 9.85 1.71
CA ASP A 20 -5.56 8.98 1.67
C ASP A 20 -4.43 9.40 2.61
N ALA A 21 -4.64 10.42 3.44
CA ALA A 21 -3.60 10.91 4.34
C ALA A 21 -3.53 10.08 5.63
N ALA A 22 -2.33 9.67 6.01
CA ALA A 22 -2.10 9.07 7.32
C ALA A 22 -2.30 10.11 8.43
N PRO A 23 -3.21 9.88 9.41
CA PRO A 23 -3.51 10.85 10.46
C PRO A 23 -2.27 11.34 11.23
N THR A 24 -1.32 10.44 11.48
CA THR A 24 -0.05 10.76 12.15
C THR A 24 0.82 11.74 11.36
N ASN A 25 0.88 11.57 10.02
CA ASN A 25 1.65 12.47 9.16
C ASN A 25 1.02 13.86 9.11
N VAL A 26 -0.32 13.92 9.03
CA VAL A 26 -1.05 15.18 9.09
C VAL A 26 -0.85 15.86 10.45
N ALA A 27 -0.94 15.11 11.56
CA ALA A 27 -0.69 15.65 12.89
C ALA A 27 0.72 16.24 13.03
N CYS A 28 1.75 15.54 12.53
CA CYS A 28 3.13 16.05 12.52
C CYS A 28 3.25 17.35 11.69
N ALA A 29 2.67 17.38 10.49
CA ALA A 29 2.70 18.56 9.63
C ALA A 29 1.99 19.76 10.27
N VAL A 30 0.82 19.54 10.89
CA VAL A 30 0.08 20.55 11.64
C VAL A 30 0.91 21.04 12.84
N ALA A 31 1.54 20.15 13.59
CA ALA A 31 2.37 20.53 14.72
C ALA A 31 3.51 21.46 14.31
N VAL A 32 4.19 21.15 13.19
CA VAL A 32 5.24 22.01 12.63
C VAL A 32 4.66 23.36 12.20
N ALA A 33 3.53 23.37 11.47
CA ALA A 33 2.90 24.59 11.00
C ALA A 33 2.48 25.51 12.15
N VAL A 34 1.92 24.97 13.23
CA VAL A 34 1.57 25.70 14.45
C VAL A 34 2.81 26.28 15.14
N THR A 35 3.91 25.51 15.22
CA THR A 35 5.17 25.95 15.80
C THR A 35 5.79 27.11 14.98
N LEU A 36 5.56 27.13 13.69
CA LEU A 36 5.95 28.21 12.77
C LEU A 36 4.94 29.39 12.75
N GLU A 37 3.96 29.38 13.64
CA GLU A 37 2.92 30.43 13.78
C GLU A 37 2.09 30.64 12.52
N ILE A 38 1.93 29.61 11.66
CA ILE A 38 1.05 29.67 10.48
C ILE A 38 -0.41 29.77 10.96
N PRO A 39 -1.22 30.70 10.41
CA PRO A 39 -2.63 30.84 10.75
C PRO A 39 -3.45 29.57 10.49
N ASP A 40 -4.40 29.25 11.38
CA ASP A 40 -5.24 28.04 11.30
C ASP A 40 -6.02 27.93 9.99
N GLU A 41 -6.51 29.05 9.48
CA GLU A 41 -7.25 29.10 8.21
C GLU A 41 -6.37 28.71 7.02
N ILE A 42 -5.06 29.05 7.08
CA ILE A 42 -4.09 28.65 6.06
C ILE A 42 -3.82 27.14 6.16
N ILE A 43 -3.63 26.64 7.40
CA ILE A 43 -3.41 25.20 7.63
C ILE A 43 -4.62 24.40 7.12
N ALA A 44 -5.84 24.76 7.53
CA ALA A 44 -7.06 24.07 7.14
C ALA A 44 -7.26 24.07 5.61
N ARG A 45 -7.06 25.23 4.96
CA ARG A 45 -7.16 25.36 3.49
C ARG A 45 -6.13 24.46 2.77
N ARG A 46 -4.88 24.47 3.21
CA ARG A 46 -3.83 23.67 2.59
C ARG A 46 -4.06 22.16 2.75
N LEU A 47 -4.61 21.75 3.88
CA LEU A 47 -4.96 20.35 4.10
C LEU A 47 -6.13 19.90 3.22
N ALA A 48 -7.11 20.78 2.99
CA ALA A 48 -8.23 20.49 2.09
C ALA A 48 -7.78 20.33 0.61
N ASP A 49 -6.73 21.05 0.22
CA ASP A 49 -6.19 21.08 -1.14
C ASP A 49 -5.00 20.11 -1.33
N LEU A 50 -4.71 19.23 -0.36
CA LEU A 50 -3.61 18.25 -0.49
C LEU A 50 -3.88 17.30 -1.66
N PRO A 51 -2.97 17.21 -2.63
CA PRO A 51 -3.08 16.19 -3.67
C PRO A 51 -2.87 14.80 -3.07
N SER A 52 -3.52 13.80 -3.65
CA SER A 52 -3.20 12.40 -3.36
C SER A 52 -1.72 12.15 -3.70
N ALA A 53 -1.03 11.44 -2.81
CA ALA A 53 0.36 11.08 -3.08
C ALA A 53 0.40 10.02 -4.18
N GLU A 54 1.24 10.25 -5.20
CA GLU A 54 1.46 9.28 -6.26
C GLU A 54 2.01 7.96 -5.69
N HIS A 55 1.63 6.83 -6.30
CA HIS A 55 2.05 5.47 -5.91
C HIS A 55 1.72 5.09 -4.46
N ARG A 56 0.68 5.71 -3.87
CA ARG A 56 0.18 5.36 -2.54
C ARG A 56 -1.30 4.98 -2.61
N ARG A 57 -1.56 3.68 -2.74
CA ARG A 57 -2.92 3.10 -2.85
C ARG A 57 -3.81 3.78 -3.88
N GLN A 58 -3.22 4.24 -4.98
CA GLN A 58 -4.00 4.77 -6.10
C GLN A 58 -4.78 3.65 -6.76
N VAL A 59 -6.09 3.83 -6.89
CA VAL A 59 -6.94 2.88 -7.59
C VAL A 59 -7.24 3.43 -8.99
N LEU A 60 -6.79 2.71 -10.00
CA LEU A 60 -6.91 3.08 -11.41
C LEU A 60 -7.51 1.92 -12.19
N VAL A 61 -8.25 2.21 -13.25
CA VAL A 61 -8.64 1.20 -14.24
C VAL A 61 -7.69 1.32 -15.42
N SER A 62 -6.98 0.24 -15.73
CA SER A 62 -6.07 0.19 -16.87
C SER A 62 -6.82 0.18 -18.20
N GLU A 63 -6.12 0.44 -19.30
CA GLU A 63 -6.68 0.35 -20.66
C GLU A 63 -7.21 -1.06 -20.97
N SER A 64 -6.67 -2.10 -20.34
CA SER A 64 -7.16 -3.48 -20.46
C SER A 64 -8.42 -3.77 -19.64
N GLY A 65 -8.93 -2.81 -18.85
CA GLY A 65 -10.10 -3.01 -17.98
C GLY A 65 -9.78 -3.69 -16.64
N VAL A 66 -8.52 -3.96 -16.34
CA VAL A 66 -8.06 -4.47 -15.03
C VAL A 66 -7.97 -3.30 -14.04
N THR A 67 -8.54 -3.47 -12.85
CA THR A 67 -8.38 -2.50 -11.77
C THR A 67 -7.01 -2.67 -11.12
N VAL A 68 -6.22 -1.60 -11.08
CA VAL A 68 -4.87 -1.57 -10.51
C VAL A 68 -4.89 -0.74 -9.23
N ILE A 69 -4.41 -1.33 -8.14
CA ILE A 69 -4.05 -0.62 -6.92
C ILE A 69 -2.53 -0.43 -6.94
N ASP A 70 -2.08 0.80 -7.07
CA ASP A 70 -0.65 1.16 -7.04
C ASP A 70 -0.26 1.64 -5.65
N ASP A 71 0.49 0.82 -4.91
CA ASP A 71 1.08 1.12 -3.60
C ASP A 71 2.59 0.83 -3.61
N THR A 72 3.26 1.26 -4.69
CA THR A 72 4.65 0.92 -4.98
C THR A 72 5.69 1.87 -4.36
N TYR A 73 5.29 3.00 -3.81
CA TYR A 73 6.25 4.03 -3.34
C TYR A 73 7.16 3.54 -2.21
N ASN A 74 6.58 2.94 -1.18
CA ASN A 74 7.29 2.35 -0.04
C ASN A 74 6.30 1.55 0.80
N SER A 75 6.77 0.48 1.41
CA SER A 75 5.92 -0.42 2.17
C SER A 75 6.32 -0.52 3.64
N ASN A 76 5.31 -0.62 4.47
CA ASN A 76 5.42 -0.97 5.88
C ASN A 76 4.21 -1.84 6.28
N PRO A 77 4.27 -2.58 7.41
CA PRO A 77 3.22 -3.52 7.77
C PRO A 77 1.81 -2.92 7.83
N ALA A 78 1.66 -1.69 8.31
CA ALA A 78 0.35 -1.04 8.40
C ALA A 78 -0.17 -0.59 7.03
N GLY A 79 0.71 -0.06 6.16
CA GLY A 79 0.38 0.31 4.78
C GLY A 79 -0.02 -0.90 3.95
N ALA A 80 0.80 -1.96 3.99
CA ALA A 80 0.54 -3.21 3.29
C ALA A 80 -0.81 -3.86 3.71
N ALA A 81 -1.13 -3.87 5.00
CA ALA A 81 -2.42 -4.35 5.49
C ALA A 81 -3.58 -3.48 4.97
N ALA A 82 -3.40 -2.16 4.92
CA ALA A 82 -4.41 -1.25 4.38
C ALA A 82 -4.61 -1.42 2.86
N ALA A 83 -3.54 -1.67 2.10
CA ALA A 83 -3.60 -1.97 0.67
C ALA A 83 -4.32 -3.29 0.38
N LEU A 84 -4.04 -4.34 1.16
CA LEU A 84 -4.76 -5.61 1.08
C LEU A 84 -6.25 -5.44 1.41
N LYS A 85 -6.59 -4.63 2.40
CA LYS A 85 -7.99 -4.32 2.71
C LYS A 85 -8.68 -3.64 1.53
N THR A 86 -8.02 -2.67 0.88
CA THR A 86 -8.55 -2.03 -0.33
C THR A 86 -8.80 -3.06 -1.43
N LEU A 87 -7.87 -3.99 -1.67
CA LEU A 87 -8.07 -5.08 -2.63
C LEU A 87 -9.24 -5.99 -2.26
N ALA A 88 -9.39 -6.32 -0.96
CA ALA A 88 -10.47 -7.18 -0.48
C ALA A 88 -11.85 -6.55 -0.74
N GLU A 89 -11.98 -5.24 -0.60
CA GLU A 89 -13.22 -4.47 -0.75
C GLU A 89 -13.62 -4.25 -2.22
N LEU A 90 -12.72 -4.47 -3.20
CA LEU A 90 -13.06 -4.39 -4.61
C LEU A 90 -13.98 -5.54 -5.02
N ASP A 91 -14.99 -5.21 -5.82
CA ASP A 91 -15.81 -6.19 -6.53
C ASP A 91 -15.07 -6.58 -7.82
N ALA A 92 -14.31 -7.66 -7.77
CA ALA A 92 -13.49 -8.15 -8.87
C ALA A 92 -13.64 -9.67 -9.03
N HIS A 93 -13.59 -10.16 -10.26
CA HIS A 93 -13.76 -11.59 -10.57
C HIS A 93 -12.55 -12.41 -10.04
N ARG A 94 -11.35 -11.87 -10.22
CA ARG A 94 -10.08 -12.44 -9.78
C ARG A 94 -9.21 -11.36 -9.16
N LYS A 95 -8.50 -11.68 -8.10
CA LYS A 95 -7.63 -10.76 -7.37
C LYS A 95 -6.21 -11.28 -7.36
N ALA A 96 -5.26 -10.42 -7.70
CA ALA A 96 -3.84 -10.73 -7.67
C ALA A 96 -3.07 -9.75 -6.79
N VAL A 97 -1.99 -10.23 -6.16
CA VAL A 97 -1.03 -9.41 -5.44
C VAL A 97 0.35 -9.61 -6.04
N VAL A 98 1.00 -8.51 -6.42
CA VAL A 98 2.40 -8.49 -6.89
C VAL A 98 3.23 -7.80 -5.82
N THR A 99 4.25 -8.49 -5.28
CA THR A 99 5.09 -7.91 -4.23
C THR A 99 6.49 -8.51 -4.20
N PRO A 100 7.53 -7.71 -3.96
CA PRO A 100 8.85 -8.16 -3.53
C PRO A 100 8.94 -8.32 -2.00
N GLY A 101 7.87 -7.98 -1.28
CA GLY A 101 7.84 -7.88 0.17
C GLY A 101 8.45 -6.59 0.72
N MET A 102 8.41 -6.47 2.03
CA MET A 102 8.89 -5.31 2.78
C MET A 102 10.34 -5.47 3.20
N VAL A 103 11.13 -4.40 3.13
CA VAL A 103 12.52 -4.32 3.58
C VAL A 103 12.68 -3.31 4.72
N GLU A 104 13.88 -3.19 5.28
CA GLU A 104 14.24 -2.21 6.32
C GLU A 104 13.49 -2.39 7.65
N LEU A 105 12.93 -3.57 7.90
CA LEU A 105 12.22 -3.89 9.14
C LEU A 105 13.14 -4.54 10.20
N GLY A 106 14.46 -4.61 9.94
CA GLY A 106 15.44 -5.19 10.85
C GLY A 106 15.09 -6.65 11.19
N HIS A 107 15.17 -7.01 12.47
CA HIS A 107 14.90 -8.38 12.94
C HIS A 107 13.43 -8.84 12.73
N ARG A 108 12.50 -7.94 12.46
CA ARG A 108 11.09 -8.27 12.20
C ARG A 108 10.80 -8.58 10.74
N GLN A 109 11.73 -8.32 9.82
CA GLN A 109 11.48 -8.40 8.38
C GLN A 109 10.90 -9.75 7.95
N SER A 110 11.48 -10.85 8.38
CA SER A 110 10.99 -12.19 8.03
C SER A 110 9.59 -12.46 8.59
N ALA A 111 9.33 -12.08 9.85
CA ALA A 111 8.04 -12.31 10.49
C ALA A 111 6.92 -11.47 9.85
N GLU A 112 7.18 -10.20 9.54
CA GLU A 112 6.19 -9.31 8.91
C GLU A 112 5.89 -9.73 7.46
N ASN A 113 6.90 -10.14 6.68
CA ASN A 113 6.68 -10.66 5.33
C ASN A 113 5.94 -12.00 5.36
N ARG A 114 6.20 -12.87 6.33
CA ARG A 114 5.43 -14.10 6.51
C ARG A 114 3.97 -13.78 6.81
N ARG A 115 3.70 -12.84 7.72
CA ARG A 115 2.34 -12.40 8.04
C ARG A 115 1.64 -11.84 6.81
N PHE A 116 2.33 -10.96 6.05
CA PHE A 116 1.78 -10.44 4.79
C PHE A 116 1.46 -11.55 3.79
N GLY A 117 2.31 -12.58 3.68
CA GLY A 117 2.04 -13.76 2.86
C GLY A 117 0.76 -14.50 3.28
N VAL A 118 0.51 -14.64 4.60
CA VAL A 118 -0.76 -15.21 5.12
C VAL A 118 -1.93 -14.35 4.66
N ASP A 119 -1.89 -13.05 4.97
CA ASP A 119 -3.01 -12.14 4.71
C ASP A 119 -3.31 -12.02 3.20
N ALA A 120 -2.27 -11.91 2.37
CA ALA A 120 -2.40 -11.86 0.93
C ALA A 120 -3.01 -13.14 0.34
N SER A 121 -2.59 -14.31 0.83
CA SER A 121 -3.09 -15.60 0.33
C SER A 121 -4.53 -15.93 0.72
N LEU A 122 -5.09 -15.23 1.70
CA LEU A 122 -6.50 -15.33 2.09
C LEU A 122 -7.41 -14.41 1.25
N ILE A 123 -6.84 -13.34 0.66
CA ILE A 123 -7.58 -12.31 -0.06
C ILE A 123 -7.49 -12.50 -1.57
N ALA A 124 -6.30 -12.87 -2.06
CA ALA A 124 -6.02 -12.98 -3.48
C ALA A 124 -6.13 -14.42 -4.00
N ASP A 125 -6.44 -14.54 -5.29
CA ASP A 125 -6.39 -15.81 -6.03
C ASP A 125 -4.96 -16.13 -6.49
N ASP A 126 -4.12 -15.09 -6.70
CA ASP A 126 -2.73 -15.22 -7.12
C ASP A 126 -1.81 -14.31 -6.32
N LEU A 127 -0.69 -14.86 -5.85
CA LEU A 127 0.38 -14.13 -5.19
C LEU A 127 1.65 -14.23 -6.04
N ILE A 128 2.03 -13.12 -6.67
CA ILE A 128 3.21 -13.02 -7.53
C ILE A 128 4.35 -12.39 -6.72
N ILE A 129 5.32 -13.22 -6.35
CA ILE A 129 6.48 -12.83 -5.55
C ILE A 129 7.62 -12.45 -6.48
N VAL A 130 8.11 -11.21 -6.35
CA VAL A 130 9.18 -10.66 -7.18
C VAL A 130 10.53 -10.80 -6.49
N GLY A 131 11.52 -11.34 -7.19
CA GLY A 131 12.89 -11.44 -6.69
C GLY A 131 13.08 -12.52 -5.62
N ARG A 132 14.14 -12.37 -4.80
CA ARG A 132 14.58 -13.39 -3.84
C ARG A 132 14.57 -12.94 -2.39
N THR A 133 14.67 -11.64 -2.13
CA THR A 133 14.95 -11.05 -0.81
C THR A 133 13.98 -11.53 0.27
N ASN A 134 12.67 -11.49 0.02
CA ASN A 134 11.66 -11.92 0.98
C ASN A 134 10.91 -13.18 0.57
N LYS A 135 11.36 -13.85 -0.53
CA LYS A 135 10.68 -15.01 -1.12
C LYS A 135 10.32 -16.08 -0.09
N SER A 136 11.29 -16.50 0.73
CA SER A 136 11.09 -17.61 1.69
C SER A 136 9.97 -17.28 2.66
N ALA A 137 9.99 -16.09 3.25
CA ALA A 137 8.99 -15.66 4.22
C ALA A 137 7.59 -15.55 3.61
N LEU A 138 7.48 -14.97 2.40
CA LEU A 138 6.21 -14.83 1.68
C LEU A 138 5.62 -16.19 1.29
N VAL A 139 6.46 -17.10 0.75
CA VAL A 139 6.04 -18.46 0.40
C VAL A 139 5.61 -19.23 1.65
N ASP A 140 6.39 -19.14 2.75
CA ASP A 140 6.04 -19.83 3.99
C ASP A 140 4.71 -19.31 4.58
N GLY A 141 4.45 -18.00 4.47
CA GLY A 141 3.19 -17.43 4.92
C GLY A 141 1.99 -17.87 4.08
N SER A 142 2.18 -18.03 2.78
CA SER A 142 1.08 -18.34 1.86
C SER A 142 0.66 -19.82 1.83
N ARG A 143 1.36 -20.72 2.54
CA ARG A 143 1.13 -22.17 2.46
C ARG A 143 -0.26 -22.63 2.86
N ASP A 144 -0.85 -21.96 3.84
CA ASP A 144 -2.15 -22.32 4.39
C ASP A 144 -3.32 -21.52 3.77
N GLY A 145 -3.00 -20.65 2.80
CA GLY A 145 -4.00 -19.86 2.08
C GLY A 145 -4.43 -20.51 0.76
N ASN A 146 -5.30 -19.80 0.03
CA ASN A 146 -5.88 -20.30 -1.21
C ASN A 146 -5.18 -19.78 -2.48
N ALA A 147 -4.29 -18.78 -2.36
CA ALA A 147 -3.64 -18.18 -3.50
C ALA A 147 -2.67 -19.13 -4.20
N ARG A 148 -2.68 -19.10 -5.52
CA ARG A 148 -1.62 -19.71 -6.33
C ARG A 148 -0.37 -18.84 -6.25
N VAL A 149 0.73 -19.42 -5.82
CA VAL A 149 1.99 -18.70 -5.63
C VAL A 149 2.85 -18.80 -6.88
N HIS A 150 3.22 -17.64 -7.42
CA HIS A 150 4.11 -17.49 -8.56
C HIS A 150 5.38 -16.75 -8.13
N VAL A 151 6.55 -17.22 -8.54
CA VAL A 151 7.81 -16.55 -8.25
C VAL A 151 8.44 -16.11 -9.55
N VAL A 152 8.62 -14.81 -9.69
CA VAL A 152 9.20 -14.19 -10.88
C VAL A 152 10.53 -13.50 -10.55
N LYS A 153 11.38 -13.32 -11.56
CA LYS A 153 12.73 -12.78 -11.34
C LYS A 153 12.77 -11.26 -11.24
N SER A 154 11.83 -10.57 -11.90
CA SER A 154 11.84 -9.10 -11.99
C SER A 154 10.42 -8.54 -12.02
N ARG A 155 10.33 -7.21 -11.84
CA ARG A 155 9.08 -6.45 -11.96
C ARG A 155 8.47 -6.60 -13.36
N GLU A 156 9.29 -6.53 -14.40
CA GLU A 156 8.83 -6.66 -15.80
C GLU A 156 8.16 -8.02 -16.02
N ALA A 157 8.75 -9.10 -15.46
CA ALA A 157 8.16 -10.42 -15.52
C ALA A 157 6.83 -10.51 -14.77
N ALA A 158 6.67 -9.79 -13.65
CA ALA A 158 5.41 -9.72 -12.95
C ALA A 158 4.35 -8.93 -13.74
N VAL A 159 4.73 -7.79 -14.33
CA VAL A 159 3.83 -7.01 -15.19
C VAL A 159 3.39 -7.81 -16.41
N GLN A 160 4.31 -8.56 -17.02
CA GLN A 160 3.99 -9.44 -18.14
C GLN A 160 3.01 -10.53 -17.70
N TRP A 161 3.25 -11.17 -16.54
CA TRP A 161 2.35 -12.18 -15.98
C TRP A 161 0.93 -11.61 -15.80
N VAL A 162 0.80 -10.41 -15.22
CA VAL A 162 -0.49 -9.73 -15.05
C VAL A 162 -1.19 -9.50 -16.37
N ARG A 163 -0.47 -9.02 -17.42
CA ARG A 163 -1.03 -8.80 -18.76
C ARG A 163 -1.50 -10.08 -19.46
N GLU A 164 -0.88 -11.21 -19.16
CA GLU A 164 -1.19 -12.50 -19.79
C GLU A 164 -2.31 -13.26 -19.07
N HIS A 165 -2.61 -12.94 -17.81
CA HIS A 165 -3.45 -13.77 -16.97
C HIS A 165 -4.64 -13.05 -16.33
N LEU A 166 -4.69 -11.73 -16.36
CA LEU A 166 -5.83 -10.97 -15.85
C LEU A 166 -6.62 -10.35 -16.98
N ASP A 167 -7.94 -10.45 -16.85
CA ASP A 167 -8.93 -9.98 -17.82
C ASP A 167 -9.69 -8.73 -17.30
N PRO A 168 -10.46 -8.03 -18.15
CA PRO A 168 -11.34 -6.95 -17.71
C PRO A 168 -12.26 -7.38 -16.57
N GLY A 169 -12.30 -6.58 -15.50
CA GLY A 169 -13.05 -6.89 -14.27
C GLY A 169 -12.25 -7.60 -13.18
N ASP A 170 -11.00 -7.97 -13.46
CA ASP A 170 -10.05 -8.43 -12.43
C ASP A 170 -9.36 -7.25 -11.74
N ALA A 171 -8.70 -7.54 -10.61
CA ALA A 171 -7.96 -6.54 -9.87
C ALA A 171 -6.55 -7.02 -9.50
N VAL A 172 -5.59 -6.10 -9.51
CA VAL A 172 -4.22 -6.35 -9.06
C VAL A 172 -3.76 -5.26 -8.09
N LEU A 173 -3.15 -5.68 -6.99
CA LEU A 173 -2.39 -4.83 -6.08
C LEU A 173 -0.90 -4.98 -6.41
N TYR A 174 -0.26 -3.88 -6.79
CA TYR A 174 1.20 -3.76 -6.75
C TYR A 174 1.59 -3.17 -5.40
N GLU A 175 2.11 -4.02 -4.53
CA GLU A 175 2.52 -3.65 -3.18
C GLU A 175 4.04 -3.63 -3.11
N ASN A 176 4.59 -2.46 -2.83
CA ASN A 176 6.01 -2.16 -2.81
C ASN A 176 6.71 -2.34 -4.18
N ASP A 177 7.81 -1.60 -4.34
CA ASP A 177 8.77 -1.79 -5.41
C ASP A 177 10.17 -1.61 -4.81
N LEU A 178 10.99 -2.66 -4.89
CA LEU A 178 12.32 -2.58 -4.30
C LEU A 178 13.29 -1.95 -5.29
N PRO A 179 14.17 -1.06 -4.80
CA PRO A 179 15.33 -0.62 -5.58
C PRO A 179 16.19 -1.79 -6.03
N ASP A 180 16.84 -1.66 -7.19
CA ASP A 180 17.62 -2.72 -7.85
C ASP A 180 18.67 -3.40 -6.96
N HIS A 181 19.19 -2.69 -5.95
CA HIS A 181 20.18 -3.26 -5.03
C HIS A 181 19.60 -4.32 -4.04
N TYR A 182 18.30 -4.51 -4.01
CA TYR A 182 17.65 -5.60 -3.25
C TYR A 182 17.27 -6.80 -4.12
N ALA A 183 17.54 -6.77 -5.44
CA ALA A 183 17.15 -7.80 -6.39
C ALA A 183 17.93 -9.13 -6.23
#